data_c104381ca0503ea93134c5cf17e7ff44
#
_entry.id   c104381ca0503ea93134c5cf17e7ff44
#
_cell.length_a   1.000
_cell.length_b   1.000
_cell.length_c   1.000
_cell.angle_alpha   90.00
_cell.angle_beta   90.00
_cell.angle_gamma   90.00
#
_symmetry.space_group_name_H-M   'P 1'
#
loop_
_entity.id
_entity.type
_entity.pdbx_description
1 polymer ?
#
loop_
_entity_poly.entity_id
_entity_poly.type
_entity_poly.pdbx_seq_one_letter_code
_entity_poly.pdbx_strand_id
1 'polypeptide(L)'
;MQALVTGASGFVGANIVAALNEAGWQARALLRRTSSQAALGGLVYEPVFGDVTDPPSLAAAMQGCDAVFHVAGVVADYWSQDVAQTYRVNVEGTRNVVEAALAIDAPPRLVFTSSQAALGFGDGPIPIDEAHAFNLAPAIYPYGHSKHLAEQVVQGAVRRGLHAVIVNPSVVLGPRDATLYNSQIILGVQRGQLPLVPPGGINVVDALDVARGHLLALERGRPGQRYLL
;
A
#
# COMPACT_ATOMS: atom_id res chain seq x y z
N MET A 1 -20.65 7.67 -0.80
CA MET A 1 -19.53 7.30 -1.67
C MET A 1 -19.06 5.90 -1.28
N GLN A 2 -18.59 5.12 -2.26
CA GLN A 2 -18.12 3.75 -2.06
C GLN A 2 -16.64 3.64 -2.50
N ALA A 3 -15.82 2.96 -1.70
CA ALA A 3 -14.43 2.77 -1.99
C ALA A 3 -14.02 1.29 -1.92
N LEU A 4 -13.33 0.81 -2.95
CA LEU A 4 -12.67 -0.50 -2.91
C LEU A 4 -11.33 -0.37 -2.21
N VAL A 5 -11.04 -1.28 -1.27
CA VAL A 5 -9.73 -1.41 -0.63
C VAL A 5 -9.16 -2.78 -0.98
N THR A 6 -8.11 -2.83 -1.81
CA THR A 6 -7.34 -4.05 -2.00
C THR A 6 -6.35 -4.20 -0.85
N GLY A 7 -6.06 -5.44 -0.43
CA GLY A 7 -5.22 -5.64 0.76
C GLY A 7 -5.88 -5.21 2.08
N ALA A 8 -7.21 -5.11 2.09
CA ALA A 8 -8.00 -4.65 3.23
C ALA A 8 -7.77 -5.44 4.52
N SER A 9 -7.48 -6.74 4.41
CA SER A 9 -7.19 -7.60 5.58
C SER A 9 -5.77 -7.43 6.16
N GLY A 10 -4.93 -6.65 5.49
CA GLY A 10 -3.59 -6.29 5.98
C GLY A 10 -3.62 -5.11 6.94
N PHE A 11 -2.47 -4.83 7.56
CA PHE A 11 -2.31 -3.80 8.58
C PHE A 11 -2.75 -2.40 8.10
N VAL A 12 -2.15 -1.90 7.02
CA VAL A 12 -2.47 -0.57 6.48
C VAL A 12 -3.88 -0.54 5.90
N GLY A 13 -4.28 -1.60 5.15
CA GLY A 13 -5.61 -1.68 4.55
C GLY A 13 -6.75 -1.65 5.57
N ALA A 14 -6.61 -2.34 6.71
CA ALA A 14 -7.61 -2.33 7.76
C ALA A 14 -7.75 -0.95 8.44
N ASN A 15 -6.65 -0.21 8.60
CA ASN A 15 -6.70 1.17 9.10
C ASN A 15 -7.36 2.13 8.09
N ILE A 16 -7.16 1.92 6.77
CA ILE A 16 -7.88 2.68 5.75
C ILE A 16 -9.38 2.37 5.79
N VAL A 17 -9.79 1.10 5.94
CA VAL A 17 -11.20 0.75 6.12
C VAL A 17 -11.79 1.44 7.36
N ALA A 18 -11.05 1.49 8.46
CA ALA A 18 -11.48 2.22 9.66
C ALA A 18 -11.69 3.72 9.38
N ALA A 19 -10.73 4.37 8.74
CA ALA A 19 -10.82 5.79 8.39
C ALA A 19 -11.96 6.08 7.40
N LEU A 20 -12.24 5.17 6.45
CA LEU A 20 -13.40 5.27 5.56
C LEU A 20 -14.72 5.20 6.33
N ASN A 21 -14.83 4.28 7.33
CA ASN A 21 -16.02 4.21 8.18
C ASN A 21 -16.24 5.51 8.98
N GLU A 22 -15.17 6.07 9.57
CA GLU A 22 -15.23 7.34 10.29
C GLU A 22 -15.66 8.51 9.39
N ALA A 23 -15.23 8.49 8.11
CA ALA A 23 -15.57 9.49 7.11
C ALA A 23 -16.97 9.25 6.46
N GLY A 24 -17.71 8.22 6.87
CA GLY A 24 -19.03 7.89 6.34
C GLY A 24 -19.05 7.28 4.94
N TRP A 25 -17.92 6.73 4.49
CA TRP A 25 -17.84 5.98 3.23
C TRP A 25 -18.24 4.52 3.42
N GLN A 26 -18.82 3.94 2.38
CA GLN A 26 -19.00 2.50 2.29
C GLN A 26 -17.68 1.86 1.83
N ALA A 27 -17.09 1.04 2.68
CA ALA A 27 -15.87 0.33 2.37
C ALA A 27 -16.19 -1.04 1.76
N ARG A 28 -15.64 -1.33 0.58
CA ARG A 28 -15.64 -2.65 -0.03
C ARG A 28 -14.25 -3.25 0.12
N ALA A 29 -14.15 -4.40 0.79
CA ALA A 29 -12.87 -5.05 1.07
C ALA A 29 -12.61 -6.18 0.07
N LEU A 30 -11.57 -6.06 -0.76
CA LEU A 30 -11.11 -7.17 -1.60
C LEU A 30 -10.34 -8.17 -0.76
N LEU A 31 -10.85 -9.38 -0.63
CA LEU A 31 -10.31 -10.45 0.21
C LEU A 31 -10.05 -11.70 -0.62
N ARG A 32 -8.94 -12.37 -0.35
CA ARG A 32 -8.78 -13.75 -0.82
C ARG A 32 -9.57 -14.68 0.10
N ARG A 33 -10.04 -15.80 -0.40
CA ARG A 33 -10.78 -16.78 0.42
C ARG A 33 -9.98 -17.28 1.63
N THR A 34 -8.65 -17.22 1.56
CA THR A 34 -7.72 -17.60 2.62
C THR A 34 -7.29 -16.44 3.53
N SER A 35 -7.78 -15.20 3.28
CA SER A 35 -7.38 -14.04 4.08
C SER A 35 -7.91 -14.13 5.51
N SER A 36 -7.03 -13.94 6.50
CA SER A 36 -7.46 -13.66 7.87
C SER A 36 -8.17 -12.30 7.92
N GLN A 37 -9.27 -12.23 8.64
CA GLN A 37 -10.02 -10.99 8.83
C GLN A 37 -9.79 -10.37 10.23
N ALA A 38 -8.79 -10.84 10.96
CA ALA A 38 -8.53 -10.40 12.33
C ALA A 38 -8.30 -8.88 12.42
N ALA A 39 -7.58 -8.28 11.47
CA ALA A 39 -7.35 -6.84 11.43
C ALA A 39 -8.63 -6.03 11.14
N LEU A 40 -9.63 -6.62 10.49
CA LEU A 40 -10.91 -6.00 10.14
C LEU A 40 -11.96 -6.09 11.28
N GLY A 41 -11.64 -6.73 12.40
CA GLY A 41 -12.56 -6.89 13.53
C GLY A 41 -13.16 -5.56 13.98
N GLY A 42 -14.51 -5.52 14.11
CA GLY A 42 -15.27 -4.35 14.52
C GLY A 42 -15.47 -3.28 13.45
N LEU A 43 -15.03 -3.50 12.21
CA LEU A 43 -15.25 -2.57 11.09
C LEU A 43 -16.46 -2.97 10.25
N VAL A 44 -17.06 -1.97 9.60
CA VAL A 44 -18.16 -2.15 8.66
C VAL A 44 -17.61 -2.16 7.23
N TYR A 45 -17.82 -3.24 6.50
CA TYR A 45 -17.39 -3.38 5.12
C TYR A 45 -18.20 -4.40 4.34
N GLU A 46 -18.25 -4.24 3.02
CA GLU A 46 -18.77 -5.23 2.08
C GLU A 46 -17.62 -6.16 1.64
N PRO A 47 -17.65 -7.46 1.96
CA PRO A 47 -16.61 -8.36 1.49
C PRO A 47 -16.83 -8.72 0.03
N VAL A 48 -15.79 -8.59 -0.80
CA VAL A 48 -15.74 -9.13 -2.16
C VAL A 48 -14.53 -10.05 -2.28
N PHE A 49 -14.71 -11.17 -2.98
CA PHE A 49 -13.64 -12.15 -3.10
C PHE A 49 -12.92 -12.03 -4.44
N GLY A 50 -11.60 -11.92 -4.38
CA GLY A 50 -10.74 -11.79 -5.54
C GLY A 50 -9.27 -11.69 -5.17
N ASP A 51 -8.43 -11.55 -6.17
CA ASP A 51 -6.97 -11.38 -6.04
C ASP A 51 -6.49 -10.35 -7.05
N VAL A 52 -5.51 -9.52 -6.67
CA VAL A 52 -4.91 -8.53 -7.60
C VAL A 52 -4.21 -9.20 -8.78
N THR A 53 -3.86 -10.48 -8.66
CA THR A 53 -3.30 -11.28 -9.74
C THR A 53 -4.36 -11.96 -10.63
N ASP A 54 -5.66 -11.73 -10.35
CA ASP A 54 -6.80 -12.24 -11.10
C ASP A 54 -7.63 -11.08 -11.69
N PRO A 55 -7.35 -10.60 -12.92
CA PRO A 55 -8.01 -9.45 -13.52
C PRO A 55 -9.54 -9.51 -13.56
N PRO A 56 -10.19 -10.66 -13.88
CA PRO A 56 -11.65 -10.74 -13.86
C PRO A 56 -12.27 -10.40 -12.51
N SER A 57 -11.64 -10.82 -11.40
CA SER A 57 -12.13 -10.51 -10.06
C SER A 57 -12.09 -9.02 -9.72
N LEU A 58 -11.13 -8.28 -10.28
CA LEU A 58 -10.96 -6.84 -10.07
C LEU A 58 -12.06 -6.02 -10.75
N ALA A 59 -12.39 -6.36 -11.99
CA ALA A 59 -13.44 -5.67 -12.75
C ALA A 59 -14.79 -5.72 -12.00
N ALA A 60 -15.15 -6.91 -11.49
CA ALA A 60 -16.37 -7.07 -10.69
C ALA A 60 -16.31 -6.29 -9.37
N ALA A 61 -15.16 -6.33 -8.68
CA ALA A 61 -14.98 -5.66 -7.40
C ALA A 61 -15.06 -4.13 -7.50
N MET A 62 -14.64 -3.54 -8.63
CA MET A 62 -14.60 -2.08 -8.83
C MET A 62 -15.93 -1.48 -9.28
N GLN A 63 -16.91 -2.30 -9.70
CA GLN A 63 -18.20 -1.80 -10.18
C GLN A 63 -18.89 -0.91 -9.16
N GLY A 64 -19.23 0.33 -9.58
CA GLY A 64 -19.93 1.31 -8.75
C GLY A 64 -19.08 1.96 -7.65
N CYS A 65 -17.76 1.74 -7.63
CA CYS A 65 -16.86 2.42 -6.69
C CYS A 65 -16.47 3.81 -7.19
N ASP A 66 -16.51 4.80 -6.29
CA ASP A 66 -16.04 6.16 -6.54
C ASP A 66 -14.51 6.26 -6.41
N ALA A 67 -13.92 5.37 -5.59
CA ALA A 67 -12.48 5.35 -5.32
C ALA A 67 -11.94 3.92 -5.15
N VAL A 68 -10.64 3.77 -5.40
CA VAL A 68 -9.87 2.55 -5.14
C VAL A 68 -8.65 2.89 -4.31
N PHE A 69 -8.50 2.27 -3.15
CA PHE A 69 -7.27 2.25 -2.37
C PHE A 69 -6.53 0.95 -2.66
N HIS A 70 -5.48 1.06 -3.47
CA HIS A 70 -4.67 -0.11 -3.82
C HIS A 70 -3.53 -0.29 -2.82
N VAL A 71 -3.80 -1.11 -1.79
CA VAL A 71 -2.89 -1.35 -0.65
C VAL A 71 -2.24 -2.74 -0.74
N ALA A 72 -2.84 -3.65 -1.52
CA ALA A 72 -2.33 -5.01 -1.69
C ALA A 72 -0.86 -4.98 -2.13
N GLY A 73 -0.03 -5.67 -1.40
CA GLY A 73 1.38 -5.82 -1.68
C GLY A 73 2.01 -6.88 -0.79
N VAL A 74 3.14 -7.40 -1.21
CA VAL A 74 3.96 -8.36 -0.47
C VAL A 74 5.28 -7.71 -0.17
N VAL A 75 5.68 -7.76 1.11
CA VAL A 75 7.03 -7.39 1.54
C VAL A 75 7.86 -8.65 1.45
N ALA A 76 8.86 -8.68 0.56
CA ALA A 76 9.88 -9.72 0.62
C ALA A 76 10.75 -9.40 1.83
N ASP A 77 10.67 -10.23 2.85
CA ASP A 77 11.65 -10.18 3.93
C ASP A 77 12.97 -10.84 3.46
N TYR A 78 14.07 -10.55 4.16
CA TYR A 78 15.37 -11.13 3.87
C TYR A 78 15.39 -12.68 3.92
N TRP A 79 14.35 -13.27 4.48
CA TRP A 79 14.21 -14.70 4.74
C TRP A 79 13.25 -15.36 3.76
N SER A 80 12.25 -14.64 3.22
CA SER A 80 11.36 -15.16 2.18
C SER A 80 12.02 -14.99 0.82
N GLN A 81 12.48 -16.09 0.26
CA GLN A 81 13.18 -16.11 -1.04
C GLN A 81 12.26 -16.01 -2.26
N ASP A 82 10.97 -15.75 -2.09
CA ASP A 82 10.04 -15.66 -3.23
C ASP A 82 9.98 -14.24 -3.81
N VAL A 83 11.11 -13.84 -4.36
CA VAL A 83 11.25 -12.57 -5.10
C VAL A 83 10.28 -12.52 -6.29
N ALA A 84 10.03 -13.67 -6.95
CA ALA A 84 9.12 -13.74 -8.09
C ALA A 84 7.68 -13.41 -7.67
N GLN A 85 7.22 -13.89 -6.51
CA GLN A 85 5.92 -13.53 -5.96
C GLN A 85 5.82 -12.04 -5.65
N THR A 86 6.89 -11.43 -5.12
CA THR A 86 6.93 -10.00 -4.84
C THR A 86 6.68 -9.17 -6.10
N TYR A 87 7.36 -9.47 -7.21
CA TYR A 87 7.13 -8.78 -8.48
C TYR A 87 5.75 -9.08 -9.04
N ARG A 88 5.30 -10.32 -9.00
CA ARG A 88 3.98 -10.71 -9.48
C ARG A 88 2.86 -9.95 -8.76
N VAL A 89 2.92 -9.84 -7.42
CA VAL A 89 1.87 -9.14 -6.67
C VAL A 89 2.04 -7.63 -6.78
N ASN A 90 3.26 -7.10 -6.53
CA ASN A 90 3.46 -5.67 -6.44
C ASN A 90 3.42 -4.97 -7.80
N VAL A 91 3.96 -5.58 -8.85
CA VAL A 91 4.05 -4.97 -10.18
C VAL A 91 2.87 -5.39 -11.07
N GLU A 92 2.71 -6.71 -11.30
CA GLU A 92 1.64 -7.17 -12.18
C GLU A 92 0.27 -7.01 -11.52
N GLY A 93 0.15 -7.21 -10.19
CA GLY A 93 -1.07 -6.91 -9.46
C GLY A 93 -1.46 -5.43 -9.58
N THR A 94 -0.50 -4.50 -9.46
CA THR A 94 -0.76 -3.07 -9.69
C THR A 94 -1.17 -2.80 -11.14
N ARG A 95 -0.53 -3.45 -12.11
CA ARG A 95 -0.92 -3.35 -13.53
C ARG A 95 -2.37 -3.78 -13.74
N ASN A 96 -2.77 -4.92 -13.18
CA ASN A 96 -4.14 -5.41 -13.27
C ASN A 96 -5.16 -4.44 -12.65
N VAL A 97 -4.82 -3.85 -11.50
CA VAL A 97 -5.69 -2.86 -10.83
C VAL A 97 -5.88 -1.61 -11.69
N VAL A 98 -4.81 -1.04 -12.25
CA VAL A 98 -4.94 0.16 -13.09
C VAL A 98 -5.63 -0.12 -14.41
N GLU A 99 -5.40 -1.29 -15.03
CA GLU A 99 -6.11 -1.68 -16.25
C GLU A 99 -7.61 -1.90 -15.99
N ALA A 100 -7.96 -2.55 -14.88
CA ALA A 100 -9.36 -2.71 -14.49
C ALA A 100 -10.05 -1.36 -14.23
N ALA A 101 -9.35 -0.40 -13.59
CA ALA A 101 -9.87 0.94 -13.37
C ALA A 101 -10.07 1.71 -14.69
N LEU A 102 -9.10 1.65 -15.61
CA LEU A 102 -9.18 2.31 -16.91
C LEU A 102 -10.24 1.73 -17.85
N ALA A 103 -10.66 0.47 -17.62
CA ALA A 103 -11.71 -0.17 -18.39
C ALA A 103 -13.14 0.27 -18.01
N ILE A 104 -13.29 1.05 -16.95
CA ILE A 104 -14.58 1.61 -16.50
C ILE A 104 -14.80 2.95 -17.21
N ASP A 105 -15.99 3.19 -17.78
CA ASP A 105 -16.32 4.42 -18.51
C ASP A 105 -16.07 5.70 -17.71
N ALA A 106 -16.38 5.67 -16.40
CA ALA A 106 -16.03 6.70 -15.43
C ALA A 106 -15.05 6.12 -14.41
N PRO A 107 -13.73 6.15 -14.68
CA PRO A 107 -12.76 5.51 -13.83
C PRO A 107 -12.77 6.04 -12.39
N PRO A 108 -12.75 5.17 -11.37
CA PRO A 108 -12.64 5.59 -9.99
C PRO A 108 -11.30 6.30 -9.74
N ARG A 109 -11.27 7.23 -8.78
CA ARG A 109 -10.01 7.82 -8.34
C ARG A 109 -9.18 6.76 -7.61
N LEU A 110 -7.89 6.69 -7.89
CA LEU A 110 -7.00 5.66 -7.34
C LEU A 110 -5.96 6.27 -6.39
N VAL A 111 -5.84 5.72 -5.20
CA VAL A 111 -4.71 5.97 -4.29
C VAL A 111 -3.89 4.69 -4.20
N PHE A 112 -2.66 4.76 -4.68
CA PHE A 112 -1.72 3.64 -4.63
C PHE A 112 -0.82 3.74 -3.41
N THR A 113 -0.82 2.72 -2.58
CA THR A 113 0.11 2.60 -1.45
C THR A 113 1.43 2.02 -1.94
N SER A 114 2.39 2.89 -2.16
CA SER A 114 3.77 2.53 -2.41
C SER A 114 4.53 2.33 -1.08
N SER A 115 5.74 2.80 -0.96
CA SER A 115 6.57 2.79 0.24
C SER A 115 7.70 3.80 0.09
N GLN A 116 8.24 4.33 1.18
CA GLN A 116 9.52 5.03 1.16
C GLN A 116 10.63 4.21 0.49
N ALA A 117 10.52 2.88 0.55
CA ALA A 117 11.46 1.96 -0.10
C ALA A 117 11.58 2.17 -1.62
N ALA A 118 10.54 2.69 -2.28
CA ALA A 118 10.54 3.00 -3.71
C ALA A 118 11.38 4.24 -4.08
N LEU A 119 11.82 5.00 -3.09
CA LEU A 119 12.68 6.17 -3.27
C LEU A 119 14.17 5.81 -3.21
N GLY A 120 14.54 4.62 -2.72
CA GLY A 120 15.94 4.24 -2.52
C GLY A 120 16.54 4.83 -1.24
N PHE A 121 17.82 5.13 -1.25
CA PHE A 121 18.56 5.64 -0.11
C PHE A 121 19.32 6.93 -0.45
N GLY A 122 19.38 7.86 0.50
CA GLY A 122 20.19 9.07 0.38
C GLY A 122 21.67 8.79 0.66
N ASP A 123 22.56 9.52 -0.01
CA ASP A 123 24.02 9.35 0.11
C ASP A 123 24.65 10.20 1.23
N GLY A 124 23.85 10.73 2.16
CA GLY A 124 24.40 11.60 3.20
C GLY A 124 23.37 12.06 4.24
N PRO A 125 23.68 13.09 5.02
CA PRO A 125 22.83 13.56 6.09
C PRO A 125 21.60 14.35 5.62
N ILE A 126 21.49 14.64 4.33
CA ILE A 126 20.35 15.38 3.77
C ILE A 126 19.17 14.40 3.58
N PRO A 127 18.01 14.68 4.18
CA PRO A 127 16.83 13.88 3.96
C PRO A 127 16.44 13.84 2.48
N ILE A 128 16.01 12.69 2.00
CA ILE A 128 15.42 12.54 0.67
C ILE A 128 13.95 12.96 0.70
N ASP A 129 13.48 13.48 -0.41
CA ASP A 129 12.09 13.89 -0.63
C ASP A 129 11.43 13.08 -1.77
N GLU A 130 10.23 13.45 -2.14
CA GLU A 130 9.47 12.80 -3.21
C GLU A 130 10.12 12.93 -4.61
N ALA A 131 11.08 13.82 -4.80
CA ALA A 131 11.79 13.97 -6.08
C ALA A 131 12.95 12.98 -6.22
N HIS A 132 13.35 12.33 -5.14
CA HIS A 132 14.49 11.40 -5.15
C HIS A 132 14.25 10.22 -6.10
N ALA A 133 15.25 9.92 -6.95
CA ALA A 133 15.19 8.79 -7.87
C ALA A 133 15.68 7.51 -7.20
N PHE A 134 14.98 6.38 -7.45
CA PHE A 134 15.41 5.07 -6.97
C PHE A 134 16.81 4.73 -7.51
N ASN A 135 17.74 4.41 -6.62
CA ASN A 135 19.16 4.32 -6.92
C ASN A 135 19.81 2.98 -6.53
N LEU A 136 19.02 1.93 -6.28
CA LEU A 136 19.53 0.63 -5.88
C LEU A 136 19.41 -0.42 -6.98
N ALA A 137 20.39 -1.32 -7.05
CA ALA A 137 20.28 -2.47 -7.94
C ALA A 137 19.13 -3.41 -7.48
N PRO A 138 18.35 -3.99 -8.42
CA PRO A 138 17.22 -4.87 -8.09
C PRO A 138 17.58 -6.04 -7.15
N ALA A 139 18.78 -6.60 -7.32
CA ALA A 139 19.26 -7.72 -6.49
C ALA A 139 19.57 -7.33 -5.03
N ILE A 140 19.84 -6.03 -4.78
CA ILE A 140 20.16 -5.54 -3.44
C ILE A 140 18.87 -5.29 -2.64
N TYR A 141 17.84 -4.73 -3.29
CA TYR A 141 16.60 -4.39 -2.61
C TYR A 141 15.38 -4.70 -3.48
N PRO A 142 15.03 -6.00 -3.65
CA PRO A 142 13.94 -6.42 -4.54
C PRO A 142 12.60 -5.79 -4.20
N TYR A 143 12.28 -5.63 -2.91
CA TYR A 143 11.03 -5.00 -2.47
C TYR A 143 10.95 -3.55 -2.92
N GLY A 144 11.94 -2.72 -2.61
CA GLY A 144 11.98 -1.32 -3.02
C GLY A 144 11.91 -1.18 -4.54
N HIS A 145 12.66 -2.02 -5.28
CA HIS A 145 12.60 -2.04 -6.74
C HIS A 145 11.21 -2.43 -7.27
N SER A 146 10.54 -3.42 -6.67
CA SER A 146 9.18 -3.80 -7.06
C SER A 146 8.17 -2.66 -6.86
N LYS A 147 8.29 -1.90 -5.75
CA LYS A 147 7.44 -0.74 -5.49
C LYS A 147 7.76 0.41 -6.45
N HIS A 148 9.03 0.66 -6.74
CA HIS A 148 9.45 1.62 -7.77
C HIS A 148 8.85 1.30 -9.15
N LEU A 149 8.91 0.05 -9.59
CA LEU A 149 8.30 -0.37 -10.86
C LEU A 149 6.77 -0.23 -10.84
N ALA A 150 6.12 -0.53 -9.72
CA ALA A 150 4.69 -0.36 -9.54
C ALA A 150 4.29 1.13 -9.64
N GLU A 151 5.09 2.06 -9.10
CA GLU A 151 4.88 3.50 -9.30
C GLU A 151 4.96 3.90 -10.78
N GLN A 152 5.90 3.33 -11.53
CA GLN A 152 5.99 3.58 -12.98
C GLN A 152 4.74 3.08 -13.72
N VAL A 153 4.16 1.95 -13.32
CA VAL A 153 2.88 1.45 -13.85
C VAL A 153 1.77 2.46 -13.57
N VAL A 154 1.64 2.95 -12.33
CA VAL A 154 0.63 3.96 -11.96
C VAL A 154 0.82 5.26 -12.73
N GLN A 155 2.06 5.77 -12.83
CA GLN A 155 2.36 6.96 -13.62
C GLN A 155 2.04 6.77 -15.11
N GLY A 156 2.25 5.55 -15.63
CA GLY A 156 1.83 5.17 -16.99
C GLY A 156 0.31 5.27 -17.17
N ALA A 157 -0.46 4.84 -16.17
CA ALA A 157 -1.92 4.94 -16.17
C ALA A 157 -2.41 6.40 -16.07
N VAL A 158 -1.72 7.24 -15.30
CA VAL A 158 -2.01 8.69 -15.24
C VAL A 158 -1.86 9.34 -16.61
N ARG A 159 -0.80 9.01 -17.35
CA ARG A 159 -0.63 9.52 -18.74
C ARG A 159 -1.75 9.07 -19.69
N ARG A 160 -2.47 7.99 -19.35
CA ARG A 160 -3.65 7.48 -20.08
C ARG A 160 -4.97 8.03 -19.55
N GLY A 161 -4.94 8.97 -18.59
CA GLY A 161 -6.10 9.68 -18.08
C GLY A 161 -6.63 9.18 -16.73
N LEU A 162 -6.02 8.16 -16.09
CA LEU A 162 -6.44 7.73 -14.77
C LEU A 162 -6.07 8.79 -13.71
N HIS A 163 -7.04 9.20 -12.89
CA HIS A 163 -6.75 10.04 -11.73
C HIS A 163 -6.15 9.18 -10.60
N ALA A 164 -4.84 9.04 -10.57
CA ALA A 164 -4.14 8.24 -9.56
C ALA A 164 -3.09 9.06 -8.82
N VAL A 165 -2.98 8.82 -7.50
CA VAL A 165 -2.04 9.45 -6.58
C VAL A 165 -1.25 8.37 -5.87
N ILE A 166 0.02 8.64 -5.57
CA ILE A 166 0.93 7.69 -4.93
C ILE A 166 1.22 8.16 -3.51
N VAL A 167 1.15 7.24 -2.55
CA VAL A 167 1.48 7.49 -1.15
C VAL A 167 2.63 6.57 -0.75
N ASN A 168 3.67 7.13 -0.14
CA ASN A 168 4.89 6.42 0.26
C ASN A 168 5.04 6.43 1.79
N PRO A 169 4.36 5.53 2.52
CA PRO A 169 4.54 5.43 3.96
C PRO A 169 5.95 4.99 4.32
N SER A 170 6.46 5.52 5.44
CA SER A 170 7.63 5.01 6.12
C SER A 170 7.31 3.71 6.89
N VAL A 171 8.06 3.36 7.93
CA VAL A 171 7.74 2.19 8.76
C VAL A 171 6.49 2.49 9.58
N VAL A 172 5.41 1.80 9.25
CA VAL A 172 4.11 2.02 9.89
C VAL A 172 4.04 1.26 11.21
N LEU A 173 3.64 1.93 12.29
CA LEU A 173 3.36 1.35 13.61
C LEU A 173 1.96 1.78 14.05
N GLY A 174 1.27 0.94 14.83
CA GLY A 174 -0.05 1.33 15.36
C GLY A 174 -1.04 0.18 15.50
N PRO A 175 -2.33 0.49 15.68
CA PRO A 175 -3.37 -0.51 15.88
C PRO A 175 -3.60 -1.36 14.62
N ARG A 176 -4.18 -2.57 14.80
CA ARG A 176 -4.55 -3.53 13.74
C ARG A 176 -3.38 -4.23 13.06
N ASP A 177 -2.14 -4.15 13.60
CA ASP A 177 -1.03 -5.02 13.19
C ASP A 177 -1.23 -6.44 13.74
N ALA A 178 -2.20 -7.17 13.16
CA ALA A 178 -2.59 -8.51 13.65
C ALA A 178 -1.47 -9.56 13.52
N THR A 179 -0.51 -9.32 12.64
CA THR A 179 0.67 -10.19 12.45
C THR A 179 1.85 -9.78 13.30
N LEU A 180 1.79 -8.61 13.93
CA LEU A 180 2.87 -7.98 14.68
C LEU A 180 4.17 -7.81 13.86
N TYR A 181 4.07 -7.78 12.52
CA TYR A 181 5.25 -7.77 11.65
C TYR A 181 6.15 -6.56 11.92
N ASN A 182 5.59 -5.36 11.96
CA ASN A 182 6.34 -4.15 12.29
C ASN A 182 6.47 -3.96 13.81
N SER A 183 5.46 -4.34 14.56
CA SER A 183 5.41 -4.18 16.02
C SER A 183 6.39 -5.09 16.76
N GLN A 184 6.93 -6.14 16.12
CA GLN A 184 7.96 -7.03 16.71
C GLN A 184 9.20 -6.26 17.18
N ILE A 185 9.57 -5.17 16.50
CA ILE A 185 10.72 -4.34 16.91
C ILE A 185 10.46 -3.75 18.29
N ILE A 186 9.27 -3.16 18.51
CA ILE A 186 8.89 -2.56 19.79
C ILE A 186 8.87 -3.62 20.90
N LEU A 187 8.23 -4.75 20.60
CA LEU A 187 8.15 -5.87 21.56
C LEU A 187 9.53 -6.45 21.87
N GLY A 188 10.41 -6.54 20.89
CA GLY A 188 11.79 -7.00 21.05
C GLY A 188 12.61 -6.09 21.97
N VAL A 189 12.48 -4.76 21.79
CA VAL A 189 13.10 -3.77 22.69
C VAL A 189 12.53 -3.90 24.11
N GLN A 190 11.22 -3.91 24.25
CA GLN A 190 10.55 -4.01 25.55
C GLN A 190 10.96 -5.29 26.32
N ARG A 191 11.18 -6.37 25.65
CA ARG A 191 11.55 -7.68 26.23
C ARG A 191 13.07 -7.85 26.40
N GLY A 192 13.87 -6.85 26.04
CA GLY A 192 15.34 -6.95 26.09
C GLY A 192 15.92 -8.00 25.11
N GLN A 193 15.20 -8.30 24.03
CA GLN A 193 15.58 -9.33 23.05
C GLN A 193 16.44 -8.79 21.90
N LEU A 194 16.70 -7.49 21.86
CA LEU A 194 17.56 -6.85 20.87
C LEU A 194 18.91 -6.48 21.50
N PRO A 195 19.88 -7.38 21.48
CA PRO A 195 21.17 -7.18 22.15
C PRO A 195 22.09 -6.19 21.43
N LEU A 196 21.80 -5.92 20.16
CA LEU A 196 22.58 -5.01 19.31
C LEU A 196 21.66 -4.06 18.57
N VAL A 197 21.99 -2.76 18.64
CA VAL A 197 21.34 -1.73 17.84
C VAL A 197 22.36 -1.29 16.78
N PRO A 198 22.09 -1.53 15.49
CA PRO A 198 22.97 -1.06 14.42
C PRO A 198 22.99 0.47 14.39
N PRO A 199 24.09 1.09 13.91
CA PRO A 199 24.09 2.52 13.67
C PRO A 199 23.10 2.90 12.59
N GLY A 200 22.50 4.09 12.70
CA GLY A 200 21.50 4.62 11.76
C GLY A 200 20.20 4.96 12.44
N GLY A 201 19.14 5.03 11.66
CA GLY A 201 17.79 5.35 12.13
C GLY A 201 16.75 4.84 11.14
N ILE A 202 15.50 4.82 11.61
CA ILE A 202 14.34 4.52 10.77
C ILE A 202 13.30 5.63 10.94
N ASN A 203 12.64 5.99 9.85
CA ASN A 203 11.46 6.83 9.92
C ASN A 203 10.25 5.98 10.28
N VAL A 204 9.45 6.47 11.22
CA VAL A 204 8.27 5.78 11.73
C VAL A 204 7.07 6.69 11.60
N VAL A 205 5.93 6.14 11.20
CA VAL A 205 4.67 6.86 11.08
C VAL A 205 3.54 6.07 11.75
N ASP A 206 2.59 6.77 12.37
CA ASP A 206 1.41 6.15 12.96
C ASP A 206 0.44 5.66 11.88
N ALA A 207 -0.13 4.46 12.08
CA ALA A 207 -1.05 3.83 11.14
C ALA A 207 -2.34 4.65 10.90
N LEU A 208 -2.79 5.41 11.90
CA LEU A 208 -3.96 6.28 11.77
C LEU A 208 -3.62 7.50 10.91
N ASP A 209 -2.41 8.04 11.05
CA ASP A 209 -1.96 9.15 10.20
C ASP A 209 -1.73 8.70 8.76
N VAL A 210 -1.21 7.48 8.57
CA VAL A 210 -1.13 6.86 7.24
C VAL A 210 -2.53 6.75 6.62
N ALA A 211 -3.52 6.24 7.35
CA ALA A 211 -4.88 6.11 6.84
C ALA A 211 -5.50 7.48 6.50
N ARG A 212 -5.33 8.48 7.37
CA ARG A 212 -5.75 9.87 7.10
C ARG A 212 -5.04 10.46 5.88
N GLY A 213 -3.72 10.23 5.76
CA GLY A 213 -2.92 10.64 4.61
C GLY A 213 -3.46 10.07 3.29
N HIS A 214 -3.93 8.80 3.28
CA HIS A 214 -4.57 8.20 2.11
C HIS A 214 -5.89 8.90 1.74
N LEU A 215 -6.75 9.23 2.72
CA LEU A 215 -7.98 9.97 2.45
C LEU A 215 -7.68 11.38 1.93
N LEU A 216 -6.72 12.08 2.53
CA LEU A 216 -6.28 13.39 2.06
C LEU A 216 -5.67 13.34 0.65
N ALA A 217 -4.92 12.28 0.33
CA ALA A 217 -4.38 12.06 -1.00
C ALA A 217 -5.50 11.83 -2.04
N LEU A 218 -6.57 11.11 -1.65
CA LEU A 218 -7.76 10.98 -2.50
C LEU A 218 -8.43 12.34 -2.76
N GLU A 219 -8.59 13.17 -1.72
CA GLU A 219 -9.32 14.43 -1.80
C GLU A 219 -8.54 15.54 -2.50
N ARG A 220 -7.24 15.68 -2.18
CA ARG A 220 -6.40 16.84 -2.51
C ARG A 220 -5.18 16.50 -3.34
N GLY A 221 -4.85 15.22 -3.49
CA GLY A 221 -3.65 14.79 -4.20
C GLY A 221 -3.72 15.12 -5.69
N ARG A 222 -2.57 15.50 -6.25
CA ARG A 222 -2.42 15.77 -7.69
C ARG A 222 -2.11 14.47 -8.42
N PRO A 223 -2.75 14.18 -9.55
CA PRO A 223 -2.48 12.98 -10.33
C PRO A 223 -0.98 12.83 -10.65
N GLY A 224 -0.46 11.63 -10.45
CA GLY A 224 0.93 11.27 -10.72
C GLY A 224 1.94 11.72 -9.66
N GLN A 225 1.52 12.52 -8.65
CA GLN A 225 2.43 12.93 -7.57
C GLN A 225 2.56 11.86 -6.51
N ARG A 226 3.74 11.84 -5.88
CA ARG A 226 4.08 11.05 -4.69
C ARG A 226 3.93 11.90 -3.44
N TYR A 227 3.58 11.28 -2.33
CA TYR A 227 3.48 11.91 -1.01
C TYR A 227 4.09 10.98 0.03
N LEU A 228 5.18 11.42 0.65
CA LEU A 228 5.79 10.75 1.79
C LEU A 228 4.93 10.89 3.05
N LEU A 229 4.79 9.82 3.82
CA LEU A 229 4.10 9.81 5.11
C LEU A 229 4.99 9.22 6.20
#